data_678d207f911bbce6ac1b753a6cec12eb
#
_entry.id   678d207f911bbce6ac1b753a6cec12eb
#
_cell.length_a   1.000
_cell.length_b   1.000
_cell.length_c   1.000
_cell.angle_alpha   90.00
_cell.angle_beta   90.00
_cell.angle_gamma   90.00
#
_symmetry.space_group_name_H-M   'P 1'
#
loop_
_entity.id
_entity.type
_entity.pdbx_description
1 polymer ?
#
loop_
_entity_poly.entity_id
_entity_poly.type
_entity_poly.pdbx_seq_one_letter_code
_entity_poly.pdbx_strand_id
1 'polypeptide(L)'
;LDIFRLQQDCAHKYGLKTTIQMTYASLFNEEAISIAKEHHEKYGDEIALSLLGLPCKEFREKYKTKDFCIWMFSMEDKKSIVDDVFGKFYDTFGFYPESTGSYYMDAELVNYIKEKYPSVKCAVATCWEEGPKAYHTCNNSWYTFMDGGPWNPWIPSKQNIHAPAANEAEDSGIVAIPHLSRDLLACYDGNGSNFGTHPQNVLRGMIYDTKTWEYPYLYNLIDQYRSLEKYNNGYAYNMMFVGPGWLNKMGRWESPFELLKKSYDDGMAYYGKLKEEGKLEDMTMAEFADYFRSKKTYTEPECALWRDILYGSDKQLFWYCDPYMRACINMDQGGALVDLRPYAAKLKWEVGIGTPHIQDASYPFLIQEKYRAGYFTHYAGEGTVRSAKLSYNGEEVDLCLCRTKARFSEEVITQGKKTRILTLEPVTIEFYDLTVKLQTKIYFEEGSSEIRMERTVLEMSNPEARVELNEYMVACYGTTEYTEDMSEITLSCKGKNGDKTIAYAYKCREEEEEGALSVEAVIPPVDTRVSMRMSDEKAVGYIKEGYAFSPMFTLGYKTTLMDKEVVSTWLKLEKAN
;
A
#
# COMPACT_ATOMS: atom_id res chain seq x y z
N LEU A 1 -16.81 0.11 29.04
CA LEU A 1 -16.77 -1.38 29.05
C LEU A 1 -18.06 -1.99 28.50
N ASP A 2 -19.24 -1.38 28.69
CA ASP A 2 -20.49 -1.84 28.07
C ASP A 2 -20.38 -2.05 26.55
N ILE A 3 -19.66 -1.14 25.87
CA ILE A 3 -19.43 -1.24 24.41
C ILE A 3 -18.51 -2.40 24.07
N PHE A 4 -17.49 -2.64 24.88
CA PHE A 4 -16.61 -3.80 24.70
C PHE A 4 -17.43 -5.09 24.77
N ARG A 5 -18.22 -5.27 25.83
CA ARG A 5 -19.11 -6.43 25.97
C ARG A 5 -20.12 -6.54 24.82
N LEU A 6 -20.73 -5.41 24.44
CA LEU A 6 -21.67 -5.37 23.32
C LEU A 6 -21.03 -5.85 22.00
N GLN A 7 -19.77 -5.45 21.72
CA GLN A 7 -19.07 -5.88 20.51
C GLN A 7 -18.83 -7.39 20.52
N GLN A 8 -18.38 -7.94 21.64
CA GLN A 8 -18.13 -9.37 21.78
C GLN A 8 -19.44 -10.18 21.65
N ASP A 9 -20.47 -9.79 22.38
CA ASP A 9 -21.76 -10.45 22.34
C ASP A 9 -22.38 -10.42 20.93
N CYS A 10 -22.20 -9.32 20.21
CA CYS A 10 -22.66 -9.18 18.84
C CYS A 10 -21.92 -10.14 17.88
N ALA A 11 -20.59 -10.25 17.97
CA ALA A 11 -19.82 -11.19 17.15
C ALA A 11 -20.25 -12.64 17.44
N HIS A 12 -20.36 -13.00 18.72
CA HIS A 12 -20.74 -14.36 19.12
C HIS A 12 -22.19 -14.73 18.79
N LYS A 13 -23.09 -13.76 18.76
CA LYS A 13 -24.47 -13.96 18.27
C LYS A 13 -24.50 -14.57 16.88
N TYR A 14 -23.52 -14.26 16.07
CA TYR A 14 -23.37 -14.76 14.70
C TYR A 14 -22.27 -15.82 14.53
N GLY A 15 -21.82 -16.40 15.65
CA GLY A 15 -20.83 -17.48 15.65
C GLY A 15 -19.42 -17.08 15.21
N LEU A 16 -19.09 -15.80 15.31
CA LEU A 16 -17.78 -15.26 14.94
C LEU A 16 -16.84 -15.26 16.15
N LYS A 17 -15.56 -15.56 15.89
CA LYS A 17 -14.47 -15.36 16.84
C LYS A 17 -13.93 -13.94 16.75
N THR A 18 -13.28 -13.46 17.80
CA THR A 18 -12.62 -12.17 17.82
C THR A 18 -11.16 -12.28 18.32
N THR A 19 -10.35 -11.31 17.96
CA THR A 19 -9.06 -11.06 18.60
C THR A 19 -9.19 -9.80 19.44
N ILE A 20 -9.11 -9.97 20.75
CA ILE A 20 -9.23 -8.89 21.73
C ILE A 20 -7.85 -8.27 21.96
N GLN A 21 -7.59 -7.12 21.37
CA GLN A 21 -6.32 -6.41 21.56
C GLN A 21 -6.34 -5.57 22.83
N MET A 22 -5.78 -6.11 23.91
CA MET A 22 -5.65 -5.41 25.18
C MET A 22 -4.56 -4.33 25.09
N THR A 23 -4.92 -3.08 25.38
CA THR A 23 -3.94 -2.01 25.51
C THR A 23 -3.24 -2.07 26.87
N TYR A 24 -2.07 -1.43 26.99
CA TYR A 24 -1.37 -1.38 28.30
C TYR A 24 -2.28 -0.85 29.41
N ALA A 25 -3.03 0.22 29.14
CA ALA A 25 -3.99 0.78 30.10
C ALA A 25 -5.07 -0.22 30.53
N SER A 26 -5.55 -1.06 29.62
CA SER A 26 -6.61 -2.04 29.95
C SER A 26 -6.12 -3.19 30.84
N LEU A 27 -4.81 -3.44 30.88
CA LEU A 27 -4.20 -4.43 31.80
C LEU A 27 -4.20 -4.00 33.28
N PHE A 28 -4.64 -2.78 33.58
CA PHE A 28 -4.87 -2.28 34.94
C PHE A 28 -6.36 -2.17 35.27
N ASN A 29 -7.24 -2.63 34.38
CA ASN A 29 -8.69 -2.58 34.57
C ASN A 29 -9.25 -3.99 34.77
N GLU A 30 -9.60 -4.34 35.99
CA GLU A 30 -10.08 -5.67 36.39
C GLU A 30 -11.33 -6.11 35.60
N GLU A 31 -12.26 -5.18 35.31
CA GLU A 31 -13.46 -5.50 34.53
C GLU A 31 -13.13 -5.80 33.08
N ALA A 32 -12.21 -5.03 32.44
CA ALA A 32 -11.75 -5.33 31.08
C ALA A 32 -11.05 -6.69 31.01
N ILE A 33 -10.22 -7.00 31.99
CA ILE A 33 -9.55 -8.29 32.11
C ILE A 33 -10.55 -9.42 32.28
N SER A 34 -11.57 -9.22 33.12
CA SER A 34 -12.63 -10.22 33.36
C SER A 34 -13.43 -10.50 32.07
N ILE A 35 -13.80 -9.46 31.33
CA ILE A 35 -14.49 -9.61 30.04
C ILE A 35 -13.62 -10.40 29.06
N ALA A 36 -12.34 -10.04 28.91
CA ALA A 36 -11.43 -10.73 28.00
C ALA A 36 -11.30 -12.23 28.36
N LYS A 37 -11.11 -12.56 29.65
CA LYS A 37 -11.04 -13.93 30.12
C LYS A 37 -12.34 -14.70 29.87
N GLU A 38 -13.49 -14.12 30.21
CA GLU A 38 -14.80 -14.72 29.99
C GLU A 38 -14.99 -15.13 28.51
N HIS A 39 -14.69 -14.22 27.58
CA HIS A 39 -14.88 -14.48 26.16
C HIS A 39 -13.84 -15.46 25.61
N HIS A 40 -12.61 -15.40 26.08
CA HIS A 40 -11.57 -16.37 25.74
C HIS A 40 -11.97 -17.80 26.17
N GLU A 41 -12.38 -17.98 27.42
CA GLU A 41 -12.76 -19.28 27.96
C GLU A 41 -14.02 -19.84 27.31
N LYS A 42 -15.00 -18.99 27.05
CA LYS A 42 -16.32 -19.42 26.56
C LYS A 42 -16.38 -19.62 25.04
N TYR A 43 -15.67 -18.78 24.27
CA TYR A 43 -15.81 -18.72 22.83
C TYR A 43 -14.52 -19.00 22.06
N GLY A 44 -13.39 -19.07 22.75
CA GLY A 44 -12.08 -19.25 22.11
C GLY A 44 -11.55 -18.00 21.45
N ASP A 45 -12.00 -16.81 21.88
CA ASP A 45 -11.43 -15.56 21.42
C ASP A 45 -9.96 -15.47 21.79
N GLU A 46 -9.15 -14.90 20.90
CA GLU A 46 -7.75 -14.63 21.19
C GLU A 46 -7.63 -13.40 22.09
N ILE A 47 -6.81 -13.49 23.14
CA ILE A 47 -6.36 -12.32 23.89
C ILE A 47 -5.00 -11.92 23.35
N ALA A 48 -4.95 -10.80 22.65
CA ALA A 48 -3.75 -10.21 22.05
C ALA A 48 -3.34 -8.94 22.78
N LEU A 49 -2.17 -8.43 22.46
CA LEU A 49 -1.60 -7.24 23.08
C LEU A 49 -1.44 -6.12 22.06
N SER A 50 -1.98 -4.95 22.34
CA SER A 50 -1.78 -3.75 21.53
C SER A 50 -0.68 -2.86 22.11
N LEU A 51 0.29 -2.51 21.28
CA LEU A 51 1.29 -1.47 21.54
C LEU A 51 0.81 -0.08 21.10
N LEU A 52 -0.45 0.03 20.68
CA LEU A 52 -1.14 1.29 20.46
C LEU A 52 -1.82 1.72 21.76
N GLY A 53 -1.82 3.01 22.04
CA GLY A 53 -2.49 3.53 23.24
C GLY A 53 -1.78 3.14 24.52
N LEU A 54 -0.47 3.31 24.57
CA LEU A 54 0.36 3.10 25.75
C LEU A 54 0.02 4.00 26.96
N PRO A 55 -0.50 5.25 26.78
CA PRO A 55 -0.60 6.17 27.89
C PRO A 55 -1.65 5.76 28.91
N CYS A 56 -1.16 5.41 30.07
CA CYS A 56 -1.91 5.36 31.32
C CYS A 56 -1.10 6.07 32.41
N LYS A 57 -1.61 6.10 33.62
CA LYS A 57 -0.89 6.73 34.74
C LYS A 57 0.48 6.07 34.95
N GLU A 58 0.52 4.77 34.97
CA GLU A 58 1.71 3.94 35.21
C GLU A 58 2.77 4.16 34.14
N PHE A 59 2.35 4.24 32.88
CA PHE A 59 3.27 4.52 31.78
C PHE A 59 3.91 5.92 31.90
N ARG A 60 3.08 6.94 32.17
CA ARG A 60 3.55 8.32 32.29
C ARG A 60 4.46 8.52 33.50
N GLU A 61 4.18 7.85 34.61
CA GLU A 61 5.02 7.89 35.81
C GLU A 61 6.38 7.26 35.58
N LYS A 62 6.45 6.17 34.80
CA LYS A 62 7.69 5.46 34.49
C LYS A 62 8.53 6.18 33.43
N TYR A 63 7.95 6.47 32.29
CA TYR A 63 8.67 7.02 31.13
C TYR A 63 8.69 8.56 31.09
N LYS A 64 7.91 9.24 31.93
CA LYS A 64 7.87 10.71 32.08
C LYS A 64 7.72 11.45 30.74
N THR A 65 6.95 10.89 29.85
CA THR A 65 6.71 11.39 28.50
C THR A 65 5.23 11.66 28.25
N LYS A 66 4.96 12.49 27.23
CA LYS A 66 3.62 12.69 26.65
C LYS A 66 3.41 11.81 25.41
N ASP A 67 4.48 11.24 24.88
CA ASP A 67 4.43 10.37 23.72
C ASP A 67 3.71 9.06 24.07
N PHE A 68 3.01 8.50 23.11
CA PHE A 68 2.14 7.37 23.36
C PHE A 68 2.10 6.34 22.23
N CYS A 69 2.85 6.58 21.17
CA CYS A 69 2.98 5.65 20.07
C CYS A 69 4.34 5.01 20.11
N ILE A 70 4.41 3.69 20.02
CA ILE A 70 5.66 2.94 20.13
C ILE A 70 6.74 3.43 19.14
N TRP A 71 6.34 3.89 17.96
CA TRP A 71 7.28 4.39 16.95
C TRP A 71 7.91 5.74 17.26
N MET A 72 7.44 6.45 18.30
CA MET A 72 7.98 7.74 18.71
C MET A 72 9.18 7.64 19.64
N PHE A 73 9.58 6.43 20.01
CA PHE A 73 10.63 6.19 20.99
C PHE A 73 11.93 5.73 20.33
N SER A 74 13.05 5.93 21.00
CA SER A 74 14.32 5.31 20.61
C SER A 74 14.21 3.79 20.62
N MET A 75 15.09 3.07 19.92
CA MET A 75 15.05 1.61 19.90
C MET A 75 15.26 1.00 21.29
N GLU A 76 16.12 1.60 22.10
CA GLU A 76 16.34 1.17 23.49
C GLU A 76 15.06 1.29 24.32
N ASP A 77 14.38 2.43 24.21
CA ASP A 77 13.11 2.66 24.90
C ASP A 77 12.00 1.76 24.37
N LYS A 78 11.92 1.55 23.06
CA LYS A 78 10.96 0.61 22.46
C LYS A 78 11.10 -0.79 23.04
N LYS A 79 12.32 -1.31 23.13
CA LYS A 79 12.61 -2.62 23.72
C LYS A 79 12.21 -2.67 25.20
N SER A 80 12.54 -1.64 25.95
CA SER A 80 12.15 -1.52 27.37
C SER A 80 10.63 -1.46 27.55
N ILE A 81 9.95 -0.68 26.72
CA ILE A 81 8.48 -0.56 26.74
C ILE A 81 7.83 -1.91 26.40
N VAL A 82 8.31 -2.59 25.37
CA VAL A 82 7.81 -3.92 25.00
C VAL A 82 7.95 -4.88 26.17
N ASP A 83 9.11 -4.92 26.84
CA ASP A 83 9.33 -5.80 27.98
C ASP A 83 8.36 -5.53 29.12
N ASP A 84 8.10 -4.27 29.42
CA ASP A 84 7.16 -3.89 30.46
C ASP A 84 5.72 -4.30 30.12
N VAL A 85 5.33 -4.04 28.90
CA VAL A 85 3.95 -4.29 28.46
C VAL A 85 3.68 -5.79 28.31
N PHE A 86 4.65 -6.55 27.77
CA PHE A 86 4.57 -8.01 27.66
C PHE A 86 4.66 -8.68 29.05
N GLY A 87 5.52 -8.17 29.93
CA GLY A 87 5.60 -8.64 31.32
C GLY A 87 4.28 -8.44 32.07
N LYS A 88 3.70 -7.24 31.98
CA LYS A 88 2.38 -6.95 32.57
C LYS A 88 1.27 -7.83 31.98
N PHE A 89 1.30 -8.12 30.67
CA PHE A 89 0.36 -9.03 30.03
C PHE A 89 0.50 -10.45 30.62
N TYR A 90 1.73 -10.95 30.74
CA TYR A 90 2.00 -12.26 31.33
C TYR A 90 1.53 -12.35 32.78
N ASP A 91 1.81 -11.34 33.59
CA ASP A 91 1.34 -11.27 34.98
C ASP A 91 -0.19 -11.29 35.11
N THR A 92 -0.88 -10.78 34.08
CA THR A 92 -2.35 -10.67 34.04
C THR A 92 -3.02 -11.96 33.56
N PHE A 93 -2.46 -12.61 32.55
CA PHE A 93 -3.10 -13.74 31.88
C PHE A 93 -2.37 -15.09 32.07
N GLY A 94 -1.11 -15.08 32.48
CA GLY A 94 -0.30 -16.29 32.71
C GLY A 94 0.34 -16.88 31.43
N PHE A 95 0.22 -16.18 30.31
CA PHE A 95 0.87 -16.54 29.04
C PHE A 95 1.29 -15.28 28.28
N TYR A 96 2.21 -15.42 27.31
CA TYR A 96 2.54 -14.34 26.39
C TYR A 96 1.58 -14.31 25.19
N PRO A 97 1.30 -13.12 24.62
CA PRO A 97 0.39 -13.02 23.49
C PRO A 97 0.95 -13.72 22.24
N GLU A 98 0.08 -14.29 21.43
CA GLU A 98 0.42 -14.80 20.10
C GLU A 98 0.29 -13.73 19.00
N SER A 99 -0.45 -12.65 19.29
CA SER A 99 -0.58 -11.51 18.38
C SER A 99 -0.35 -10.21 19.12
N THR A 100 0.25 -9.25 18.41
CA THR A 100 0.50 -7.90 18.90
C THR A 100 0.29 -6.88 17.80
N GLY A 101 0.54 -5.62 18.06
CA GLY A 101 0.54 -4.63 16.99
C GLY A 101 0.45 -3.19 17.43
N SER A 102 0.76 -2.36 16.46
CA SER A 102 0.59 -0.91 16.50
C SER A 102 0.29 -0.43 15.09
N TYR A 103 0.05 0.87 14.90
CA TYR A 103 -0.08 1.40 13.54
C TYR A 103 1.24 1.31 12.76
N TYR A 104 2.35 1.39 13.45
CA TYR A 104 3.65 1.16 12.85
C TYR A 104 4.61 0.49 13.84
N MET A 105 5.37 -0.47 13.34
CA MET A 105 6.47 -1.13 14.04
C MET A 105 7.61 -1.29 13.04
N ASP A 106 8.81 -0.86 13.42
CA ASP A 106 9.98 -1.08 12.57
C ASP A 106 10.48 -2.52 12.62
N ALA A 107 11.27 -2.91 11.62
CA ALA A 107 11.74 -4.28 11.47
C ALA A 107 12.62 -4.71 12.67
N GLU A 108 13.44 -3.82 13.22
CA GLU A 108 14.29 -4.15 14.37
C GLU A 108 13.46 -4.48 15.61
N LEU A 109 12.39 -3.71 15.85
CA LEU A 109 11.48 -3.97 16.96
C LEU A 109 10.75 -5.30 16.79
N VAL A 110 10.27 -5.60 15.57
CA VAL A 110 9.60 -6.86 15.25
C VAL A 110 10.55 -8.05 15.46
N ASN A 111 11.79 -7.94 15.01
CA ASN A 111 12.82 -8.97 15.22
C ASN A 111 13.08 -9.19 16.72
N TYR A 112 13.21 -8.10 17.49
CA TYR A 112 13.37 -8.18 18.93
C TYR A 112 12.20 -8.89 19.62
N ILE A 113 10.96 -8.53 19.24
CA ILE A 113 9.77 -9.17 19.78
C ILE A 113 9.78 -10.67 19.46
N LYS A 114 10.06 -11.03 18.23
CA LYS A 114 10.07 -12.45 17.83
C LYS A 114 11.16 -13.27 18.52
N GLU A 115 12.34 -12.69 18.68
CA GLU A 115 13.46 -13.34 19.37
C GLU A 115 13.14 -13.58 20.85
N LYS A 116 12.63 -12.56 21.53
CA LYS A 116 12.39 -12.60 22.98
C LYS A 116 11.07 -13.27 23.35
N TYR A 117 10.05 -13.11 22.51
CA TYR A 117 8.69 -13.63 22.70
C TYR A 117 8.29 -14.52 21.51
N PRO A 118 8.86 -15.73 21.41
CA PRO A 118 8.65 -16.60 20.24
C PRO A 118 7.20 -17.05 20.01
N SER A 119 6.33 -16.88 21.02
CA SER A 119 4.88 -17.10 20.91
C SER A 119 4.22 -16.19 19.88
N VAL A 120 4.78 -15.00 19.63
CA VAL A 120 4.19 -14.04 18.69
C VAL A 120 4.26 -14.57 17.26
N LYS A 121 3.11 -14.70 16.63
CA LYS A 121 2.90 -15.20 15.27
C LYS A 121 2.42 -14.12 14.32
N CYS A 122 1.66 -13.15 14.84
CA CYS A 122 0.99 -12.12 14.05
C CYS A 122 1.20 -10.73 14.63
N ALA A 123 1.33 -9.75 13.76
CA ALA A 123 1.40 -8.35 14.18
C ALA A 123 0.68 -7.41 13.22
N VAL A 124 -0.08 -6.46 13.77
CA VAL A 124 -0.44 -5.24 13.03
C VAL A 124 0.79 -4.34 13.06
N ALA A 125 1.52 -4.26 11.96
CA ALA A 125 2.81 -3.59 11.90
C ALA A 125 2.81 -2.32 11.04
N THR A 126 1.83 -2.19 10.15
CA THR A 126 1.63 -0.99 9.32
C THR A 126 0.16 -0.68 9.17
N CYS A 127 -0.13 0.55 8.81
CA CYS A 127 -1.47 0.98 8.42
C CYS A 127 -1.40 1.48 6.98
N TRP A 128 -2.04 0.76 6.06
CA TRP A 128 -2.10 1.17 4.67
C TRP A 128 -3.11 2.27 4.49
N GLU A 129 -2.63 3.44 4.19
CA GLU A 129 -3.44 4.58 3.78
C GLU A 129 -2.76 5.31 2.65
N GLU A 130 -3.55 5.66 1.65
CA GLU A 130 -3.11 6.55 0.61
C GLU A 130 -3.46 7.98 1.00
N GLY A 131 -2.47 8.78 1.09
CA GLY A 131 -2.58 10.18 1.38
C GLY A 131 -1.48 10.64 2.32
N PRO A 132 -0.80 11.75 1.96
CA PRO A 132 0.17 12.39 2.82
C PRO A 132 -0.52 13.09 3.98
N LYS A 133 -1.75 12.76 4.28
CA LYS A 133 -2.47 13.36 5.38
C LYS A 133 -1.92 12.80 6.69
N ALA A 134 -0.74 13.26 7.05
CA ALA A 134 -0.41 13.42 8.44
C ALA A 134 -1.54 14.27 9.03
N TYR A 135 -2.43 13.63 9.79
CA TYR A 135 -3.49 14.37 10.45
C TYR A 135 -2.93 15.18 11.59
N HIS A 136 -2.41 16.35 11.29
CA HIS A 136 -2.06 17.36 12.28
C HIS A 136 -3.26 17.87 13.07
N THR A 137 -4.46 17.48 12.69
CA THR A 137 -5.69 18.09 13.18
C THR A 137 -6.03 17.83 14.63
N CYS A 138 -5.39 16.86 15.27
CA CYS A 138 -5.81 16.45 16.60
C CYS A 138 -4.78 16.61 17.70
N ASN A 139 -3.65 17.25 17.45
CA ASN A 139 -2.48 17.23 18.35
C ASN A 139 -2.05 15.81 18.72
N ASN A 140 -2.38 14.82 17.88
CA ASN A 140 -2.25 13.42 18.14
C ASN A 140 -1.43 12.80 17.02
N SER A 141 -0.18 12.58 17.29
CA SER A 141 0.77 11.90 16.43
C SER A 141 0.38 10.45 16.05
N TRP A 142 -0.64 9.90 16.66
CA TRP A 142 -1.11 8.54 16.36
C TRP A 142 -1.96 8.40 15.08
N TYR A 143 -2.25 9.51 14.42
CA TYR A 143 -2.84 9.51 13.09
C TYR A 143 -1.81 9.54 11.96
N THR A 144 -0.57 9.29 12.28
CA THR A 144 0.43 9.13 11.26
C THR A 144 0.31 7.76 10.66
N PHE A 145 -0.14 7.76 9.45
CA PHE A 145 -0.26 6.55 8.68
C PHE A 145 0.96 6.39 7.79
N MET A 146 1.56 5.20 7.88
CA MET A 146 2.64 4.82 6.99
C MET A 146 2.05 4.45 5.64
N ASP A 147 2.12 5.33 4.67
CA ASP A 147 1.84 4.93 3.31
C ASP A 147 3.02 4.09 2.75
N GLY A 148 2.76 3.22 1.80
CA GLY A 148 3.78 2.43 1.13
C GLY A 148 3.88 0.98 1.56
N GLY A 149 3.22 0.56 2.62
CA GLY A 149 3.14 -0.86 3.02
C GLY A 149 2.17 -1.67 2.15
N PRO A 150 2.21 -3.00 2.26
CA PRO A 150 1.22 -3.89 1.65
C PRO A 150 -0.19 -3.62 2.21
N TRP A 151 -1.20 -3.80 1.35
CA TRP A 151 -2.62 -3.72 1.77
C TRP A 151 -3.20 -5.05 2.24
N ASN A 152 -2.55 -6.14 1.90
CA ASN A 152 -2.86 -7.52 2.29
C ASN A 152 -1.82 -8.03 3.28
N PRO A 153 -2.06 -9.16 3.95
CA PRO A 153 -1.08 -9.79 4.82
C PRO A 153 0.21 -10.16 4.09
N TRP A 154 1.33 -10.11 4.80
CA TRP A 154 2.63 -10.51 4.27
C TRP A 154 3.54 -11.05 5.38
N ILE A 155 4.61 -11.74 4.98
CA ILE A 155 5.71 -12.11 5.87
C ILE A 155 6.78 -11.03 5.75
N PRO A 156 7.00 -10.17 6.75
CA PRO A 156 7.95 -9.07 6.63
C PRO A 156 9.40 -9.53 6.53
N SER A 157 10.18 -8.76 5.76
CA SER A 157 11.63 -8.87 5.79
C SER A 157 12.20 -8.40 7.13
N LYS A 158 13.22 -9.10 7.64
CA LYS A 158 14.00 -8.67 8.82
C LYS A 158 14.64 -7.30 8.68
N GLN A 159 14.80 -6.81 7.45
CA GLN A 159 15.47 -5.53 7.17
C GLN A 159 14.50 -4.40 6.87
N ASN A 160 13.28 -4.73 6.45
CA ASN A 160 12.29 -3.75 6.03
C ASN A 160 10.88 -4.28 6.31
N ILE A 161 10.20 -3.67 7.28
CA ILE A 161 8.86 -4.12 7.69
C ILE A 161 7.81 -4.02 6.57
N HIS A 162 7.96 -3.08 5.63
CA HIS A 162 7.05 -2.90 4.51
C HIS A 162 7.26 -3.92 3.39
N ALA A 163 8.47 -4.45 3.26
CA ALA A 163 8.79 -5.40 2.22
C ALA A 163 8.42 -6.83 2.64
N PRO A 164 7.69 -7.58 1.83
CA PRO A 164 7.62 -9.02 1.99
C PRO A 164 9.02 -9.65 1.90
N ALA A 165 9.28 -10.67 2.71
CA ALA A 165 10.53 -11.42 2.66
C ALA A 165 10.66 -12.16 1.32
N ALA A 166 11.82 -12.10 0.69
CA ALA A 166 12.09 -12.77 -0.58
C ALA A 166 12.48 -14.25 -0.39
N ASN A 167 12.88 -14.65 0.82
CA ASN A 167 13.35 -15.98 1.15
C ASN A 167 13.33 -16.23 2.66
N GLU A 168 13.60 -17.46 3.08
CA GLU A 168 13.61 -17.86 4.49
C GLU A 168 14.62 -17.09 5.34
N ALA A 169 15.77 -16.71 4.79
CA ALA A 169 16.80 -15.99 5.56
C ALA A 169 16.33 -14.58 5.94
N GLU A 170 15.48 -13.98 5.13
CA GLU A 170 14.90 -12.65 5.36
C GLU A 170 13.64 -12.69 6.23
N ASP A 171 13.02 -13.83 6.41
CA ASP A 171 11.75 -13.98 7.14
C ASP A 171 11.87 -13.54 8.60
N SER A 172 11.08 -12.56 9.00
CA SER A 172 11.01 -12.03 10.37
C SER A 172 10.42 -13.03 11.39
N GLY A 173 9.83 -14.13 10.94
CA GLY A 173 9.19 -15.13 11.80
C GLY A 173 7.75 -14.80 12.19
N ILE A 174 7.18 -13.68 11.77
CA ILE A 174 5.78 -13.31 12.00
C ILE A 174 5.04 -13.08 10.69
N VAL A 175 3.71 -13.04 10.76
CA VAL A 175 2.85 -12.52 9.70
C VAL A 175 2.42 -11.10 10.08
N ALA A 176 2.72 -10.15 9.23
CA ALA A 176 2.17 -8.80 9.36
C ALA A 176 0.83 -8.71 8.65
N ILE A 177 -0.08 -7.99 9.26
CA ILE A 177 -1.38 -7.68 8.69
C ILE A 177 -1.59 -6.16 8.69
N PRO A 178 -2.27 -5.62 7.68
CA PRO A 178 -2.67 -4.22 7.71
C PRO A 178 -3.66 -3.99 8.85
N HIS A 179 -3.69 -2.78 9.39
CA HIS A 179 -4.56 -2.40 10.49
C HIS A 179 -6.05 -2.68 10.20
N LEU A 180 -6.47 -2.53 8.95
CA LEU A 180 -7.82 -2.85 8.51
C LEU A 180 -7.90 -2.93 6.98
N SER A 181 -8.93 -3.59 6.47
CA SER A 181 -9.21 -3.67 5.04
C SER A 181 -9.90 -2.39 4.57
N ARG A 182 -9.28 -1.68 3.65
CA ARG A 182 -9.75 -0.38 3.13
C ARG A 182 -10.16 -0.47 1.67
N ASP A 183 -10.92 0.52 1.22
CA ASP A 183 -11.22 0.71 -0.20
C ASP A 183 -9.98 1.25 -0.91
N LEU A 184 -9.34 0.40 -1.70
CA LEU A 184 -8.05 0.70 -2.33
C LEU A 184 -8.15 1.78 -3.42
N LEU A 185 -9.31 1.93 -4.05
CA LEU A 185 -9.52 2.97 -5.06
C LEU A 185 -9.91 4.29 -4.41
N ALA A 186 -10.85 4.27 -3.47
CA ALA A 186 -11.26 5.49 -2.79
C ALA A 186 -10.12 6.11 -1.98
N CYS A 187 -9.27 5.29 -1.35
CA CYS A 187 -8.06 5.76 -0.69
C CYS A 187 -7.09 6.41 -1.67
N TYR A 188 -6.84 5.79 -2.82
CA TYR A 188 -6.00 6.36 -3.87
C TYR A 188 -6.58 7.68 -4.41
N ASP A 189 -7.88 7.77 -4.63
CA ASP A 189 -8.53 8.98 -5.11
C ASP A 189 -8.54 10.13 -4.09
N GLY A 190 -8.20 9.87 -2.83
CA GLY A 190 -8.09 10.88 -1.80
C GLY A 190 -9.42 11.57 -1.42
N ASN A 191 -10.55 10.98 -1.78
CA ASN A 191 -11.89 11.55 -1.64
C ASN A 191 -12.39 11.68 -0.20
N GLY A 192 -11.71 12.44 0.64
CA GLY A 192 -12.08 12.55 2.06
C GLY A 192 -12.13 11.21 2.80
N SER A 193 -11.69 10.27 2.08
CA SER A 193 -11.91 8.86 2.16
C SER A 193 -11.22 8.22 3.34
N ASN A 194 -10.19 8.86 3.87
CA ASN A 194 -9.55 8.34 5.06
C ASN A 194 -10.54 8.21 6.22
N PHE A 195 -11.55 9.04 6.25
CA PHE A 195 -12.65 8.90 7.19
C PHE A 195 -13.89 8.26 6.57
N GLY A 196 -14.29 8.67 5.37
CA GLY A 196 -15.52 8.21 4.73
C GLY A 196 -15.53 6.72 4.45
N THR A 197 -14.43 6.18 3.95
CA THR A 197 -14.30 4.77 3.55
C THR A 197 -13.59 3.87 4.56
N HIS A 198 -13.14 4.42 5.67
CA HIS A 198 -12.63 3.62 6.78
C HIS A 198 -13.76 2.71 7.32
N PRO A 199 -13.58 1.39 7.45
CA PRO A 199 -14.66 0.49 7.87
C PRO A 199 -15.39 0.90 9.14
N GLN A 200 -14.69 1.43 10.13
CA GLN A 200 -15.32 1.98 11.32
C GLN A 200 -16.14 3.25 11.05
N ASN A 201 -15.72 4.05 10.07
CA ASN A 201 -16.43 5.26 9.69
C ASN A 201 -17.61 4.97 8.77
N VAL A 202 -17.49 3.88 8.00
CA VAL A 202 -18.60 3.33 7.23
C VAL A 202 -19.78 3.01 8.15
N LEU A 203 -19.52 2.41 9.28
CA LEU A 203 -20.55 2.16 10.29
C LEU A 203 -21.20 3.45 10.84
N ARG A 204 -20.59 4.62 10.64
CA ARG A 204 -21.03 5.92 11.15
C ARG A 204 -21.38 6.93 10.08
N GLY A 205 -20.44 7.15 9.17
CA GLY A 205 -20.43 8.31 8.28
C GLY A 205 -21.51 8.28 7.24
N MET A 206 -21.88 7.12 6.81
CA MET A 206 -22.88 6.98 5.76
C MET A 206 -24.29 7.25 6.25
N ILE A 207 -24.45 7.15 7.52
CA ILE A 207 -25.67 7.62 8.15
C ILE A 207 -25.83 9.12 7.96
N TYR A 208 -24.73 9.88 7.84
CA TYR A 208 -24.80 11.30 7.55
C TYR A 208 -25.21 11.60 6.13
N ASP A 209 -24.56 10.96 5.15
CA ASP A 209 -24.74 11.32 3.76
C ASP A 209 -26.00 10.72 3.16
N THR A 210 -26.33 9.47 3.50
CA THR A 210 -27.46 8.76 2.93
C THR A 210 -28.66 8.68 3.84
N LYS A 211 -28.48 8.89 5.14
CA LYS A 211 -29.51 8.73 6.19
C LYS A 211 -30.19 7.37 6.17
N THR A 212 -29.49 6.37 5.69
CA THR A 212 -29.97 4.99 5.62
C THR A 212 -29.01 4.06 6.35
N TRP A 213 -29.52 2.97 6.91
CA TRP A 213 -28.69 1.91 7.48
C TRP A 213 -28.37 0.78 6.52
N GLU A 214 -29.21 0.62 5.49
CA GLU A 214 -28.98 -0.34 4.46
C GLU A 214 -27.78 0.14 3.69
N TYR A 215 -26.62 -0.42 4.06
CA TYR A 215 -25.38 0.09 3.60
C TYR A 215 -24.67 -0.89 2.67
N PRO A 216 -25.04 -0.87 1.38
CA PRO A 216 -24.42 -1.74 0.40
C PRO A 216 -22.90 -1.57 0.31
N TYR A 217 -22.36 -0.40 0.68
CA TYR A 217 -20.94 -0.15 0.63
C TYR A 217 -20.11 -1.08 1.51
N LEU A 218 -20.49 -1.29 2.77
CA LEU A 218 -19.78 -2.24 3.66
C LEU A 218 -19.80 -3.66 3.07
N TYR A 219 -20.94 -4.10 2.59
CA TYR A 219 -21.08 -5.41 1.95
C TYR A 219 -20.28 -5.48 0.66
N ASN A 220 -20.32 -4.44 -0.17
CA ASN A 220 -19.53 -4.33 -1.38
C ASN A 220 -18.02 -4.35 -1.08
N LEU A 221 -17.58 -3.71 0.01
CA LEU A 221 -16.18 -3.71 0.44
C LEU A 221 -15.73 -5.13 0.82
N ILE A 222 -16.52 -5.83 1.62
CA ILE A 222 -16.25 -7.22 2.01
C ILE A 222 -16.20 -8.12 0.77
N ASP A 223 -17.18 -8.01 -0.14
CA ASP A 223 -17.25 -8.81 -1.35
C ASP A 223 -16.12 -8.48 -2.34
N GLN A 224 -15.70 -7.23 -2.40
CA GLN A 224 -14.55 -6.83 -3.21
C GLN A 224 -13.26 -7.51 -2.71
N TYR A 225 -13.02 -7.53 -1.40
CA TYR A 225 -11.89 -8.29 -0.82
C TYR A 225 -12.00 -9.79 -1.09
N ARG A 226 -13.18 -10.39 -0.91
CA ARG A 226 -13.39 -11.80 -1.25
C ARG A 226 -13.07 -12.12 -2.70
N SER A 227 -13.36 -11.20 -3.61
CA SER A 227 -13.07 -11.37 -5.03
C SER A 227 -11.57 -11.45 -5.35
N LEU A 228 -10.69 -11.08 -4.42
CA LEU A 228 -9.24 -11.12 -4.60
C LEU A 228 -8.68 -12.56 -4.59
N GLU A 229 -9.43 -13.54 -4.14
CA GLU A 229 -9.01 -14.96 -4.15
C GLU A 229 -8.50 -15.42 -5.53
N LYS A 230 -9.14 -14.95 -6.59
CA LYS A 230 -8.79 -15.28 -7.98
C LYS A 230 -7.45 -14.69 -8.46
N TYR A 231 -6.90 -13.73 -7.72
CA TYR A 231 -5.61 -13.09 -8.01
C TYR A 231 -4.49 -13.59 -7.10
N ASN A 232 -4.82 -14.22 -5.96
CA ASN A 232 -3.92 -14.53 -4.87
C ASN A 232 -3.97 -16.03 -4.50
N ASN A 233 -3.85 -16.92 -5.49
CA ASN A 233 -3.79 -18.37 -5.30
C ASN A 233 -4.95 -18.98 -4.49
N GLY A 234 -6.17 -18.47 -4.68
CA GLY A 234 -7.38 -18.99 -4.05
C GLY A 234 -7.55 -18.54 -2.60
N TYR A 235 -6.89 -17.49 -2.19
CA TYR A 235 -7.06 -16.90 -0.88
C TYR A 235 -7.42 -15.42 -0.97
N ALA A 236 -8.21 -14.94 -0.02
CA ALA A 236 -8.51 -13.54 0.19
C ALA A 236 -8.50 -13.24 1.69
N TYR A 237 -8.32 -11.99 2.05
CA TYR A 237 -8.26 -11.54 3.44
C TYR A 237 -9.21 -10.36 3.64
N ASN A 238 -9.88 -10.34 4.78
CA ASN A 238 -10.63 -9.18 5.23
C ASN A 238 -10.52 -9.04 6.74
N MET A 239 -10.29 -7.85 7.22
CA MET A 239 -10.22 -7.53 8.63
C MET A 239 -11.10 -6.33 8.97
N MET A 240 -11.94 -6.50 9.96
CA MET A 240 -12.70 -5.43 10.60
C MET A 240 -12.07 -5.12 11.95
N PHE A 241 -11.43 -3.97 12.07
CA PHE A 241 -10.94 -3.46 13.35
C PHE A 241 -11.91 -2.44 13.90
N VAL A 242 -12.41 -2.66 15.10
CA VAL A 242 -13.36 -1.75 15.75
C VAL A 242 -13.00 -1.54 17.22
N GLY A 243 -12.58 -0.34 17.55
CA GLY A 243 -12.37 0.05 18.94
C GLY A 243 -13.69 0.44 19.64
N PRO A 244 -13.83 0.20 20.96
CA PRO A 244 -15.05 0.56 21.70
C PRO A 244 -15.41 2.05 21.61
N GLY A 245 -14.44 2.92 21.45
CA GLY A 245 -14.67 4.36 21.29
C GLY A 245 -15.44 4.75 20.03
N TRP A 246 -15.52 3.87 19.05
CA TRP A 246 -16.21 4.12 17.80
C TRP A 246 -17.71 3.88 17.87
N LEU A 247 -18.16 3.04 18.77
CA LEU A 247 -19.58 2.84 19.10
C LEU A 247 -19.97 3.62 20.36
N ASN A 248 -19.44 4.80 20.52
CA ASN A 248 -19.52 5.58 21.74
C ASN A 248 -20.93 6.16 21.96
N LYS A 249 -21.53 5.85 23.10
CA LYS A 249 -22.81 6.44 23.56
C LYS A 249 -22.75 7.95 23.76
N MET A 250 -21.57 8.51 23.90
CA MET A 250 -21.38 9.93 24.25
C MET A 250 -21.43 10.88 23.04
N GLY A 251 -21.82 10.40 21.89
CA GLY A 251 -22.04 11.25 20.72
C GLY A 251 -20.79 11.91 20.16
N ARG A 252 -19.62 11.26 20.33
CA ARG A 252 -18.33 11.78 19.79
C ARG A 252 -18.41 12.18 18.32
N TRP A 253 -19.34 11.59 17.59
CA TRP A 253 -19.49 11.74 16.16
C TRP A 253 -20.90 12.14 15.72
N GLU A 254 -21.71 12.63 16.65
CA GLU A 254 -23.09 13.10 16.41
C GLU A 254 -24.04 12.02 15.84
N SER A 255 -23.60 10.78 15.68
CA SER A 255 -24.46 9.71 15.21
C SER A 255 -25.23 9.07 16.37
N PRO A 256 -26.52 8.80 16.22
CA PRO A 256 -27.30 8.11 17.24
C PRO A 256 -26.70 6.74 17.55
N PHE A 257 -26.51 6.44 18.83
CA PHE A 257 -25.91 5.18 19.28
C PHE A 257 -26.64 3.95 18.74
N GLU A 258 -27.97 3.97 18.74
CA GLU A 258 -28.78 2.85 18.25
C GLU A 258 -28.58 2.59 16.74
N LEU A 259 -28.27 3.63 15.98
CA LEU A 259 -27.90 3.49 14.57
C LEU A 259 -26.54 2.80 14.41
N LEU A 260 -25.56 3.23 15.16
CA LEU A 260 -24.22 2.65 15.13
C LEU A 260 -24.24 1.18 15.56
N LYS A 261 -25.00 0.90 16.63
CA LYS A 261 -25.20 -0.45 17.13
C LYS A 261 -25.85 -1.36 16.08
N LYS A 262 -26.91 -0.86 15.42
CA LYS A 262 -27.58 -1.62 14.37
C LYS A 262 -26.66 -1.87 13.18
N SER A 263 -25.95 -0.86 12.73
CA SER A 263 -24.99 -0.98 11.62
C SER A 263 -23.88 -2.00 11.92
N TYR A 264 -23.41 -2.01 13.16
CA TYR A 264 -22.43 -3.00 13.62
C TYR A 264 -23.03 -4.42 13.63
N ASP A 265 -24.25 -4.57 14.16
CA ASP A 265 -24.97 -5.84 14.18
C ASP A 265 -25.22 -6.38 12.75
N ASP A 266 -25.66 -5.52 11.83
CA ASP A 266 -25.87 -5.88 10.41
C ASP A 266 -24.55 -6.32 9.74
N GLY A 267 -23.42 -5.66 10.03
CA GLY A 267 -22.10 -6.05 9.55
C GLY A 267 -21.67 -7.42 10.07
N MET A 268 -21.84 -7.68 11.37
CA MET A 268 -21.54 -8.99 11.97
C MET A 268 -22.46 -10.08 11.43
N ALA A 269 -23.75 -9.77 11.23
CA ALA A 269 -24.71 -10.68 10.60
C ALA A 269 -24.27 -11.07 9.19
N TYR A 270 -23.74 -10.13 8.42
CA TYR A 270 -23.24 -10.41 7.07
C TYR A 270 -22.03 -11.34 7.08
N TYR A 271 -21.05 -11.12 7.95
CA TYR A 271 -19.94 -12.04 8.14
C TYR A 271 -20.41 -13.44 8.59
N GLY A 272 -21.33 -13.51 9.55
CA GLY A 272 -21.92 -14.78 10.02
C GLY A 272 -22.62 -15.53 8.88
N LYS A 273 -23.37 -14.84 8.04
CA LYS A 273 -24.02 -15.42 6.84
C LYS A 273 -22.97 -15.97 5.86
N LEU A 274 -21.91 -15.22 5.57
CA LEU A 274 -20.85 -15.70 4.67
C LEU A 274 -20.16 -16.95 5.23
N LYS A 275 -19.97 -17.02 6.55
CA LYS A 275 -19.40 -18.19 7.24
C LYS A 275 -20.33 -19.39 7.12
N GLU A 276 -21.63 -19.25 7.40
CA GLU A 276 -22.65 -20.30 7.27
C GLU A 276 -22.75 -20.84 5.83
N GLU A 277 -22.59 -19.96 4.84
CA GLU A 277 -22.59 -20.31 3.42
C GLU A 277 -21.27 -20.94 2.94
N GLY A 278 -20.28 -21.08 3.82
CA GLY A 278 -18.95 -21.60 3.48
C GLY A 278 -18.12 -20.68 2.55
N LYS A 279 -18.46 -19.39 2.53
CA LYS A 279 -17.80 -18.36 1.72
C LYS A 279 -16.74 -17.56 2.48
N LEU A 280 -16.63 -17.80 3.77
CA LEU A 280 -15.69 -17.14 4.67
C LEU A 280 -15.26 -18.12 5.76
N GLU A 281 -13.97 -18.19 6.01
CA GLU A 281 -13.39 -18.82 7.19
C GLU A 281 -13.09 -17.74 8.23
N ASP A 282 -13.58 -17.95 9.45
CA ASP A 282 -13.44 -17.03 10.55
C ASP A 282 -12.30 -17.50 11.45
N MET A 283 -11.33 -16.63 11.67
CA MET A 283 -10.09 -16.93 12.39
C MET A 283 -9.69 -15.81 13.33
N THR A 284 -9.05 -16.14 14.45
CA THR A 284 -8.28 -15.17 15.23
C THR A 284 -7.02 -14.75 14.44
N MET A 285 -6.34 -13.69 14.90
CA MET A 285 -5.11 -13.23 14.24
C MET A 285 -4.02 -14.31 14.26
N ALA A 286 -3.87 -15.04 15.37
CA ALA A 286 -2.89 -16.10 15.49
C ALA A 286 -3.24 -17.31 14.59
N GLU A 287 -4.49 -17.75 14.55
CA GLU A 287 -4.96 -18.79 13.65
C GLU A 287 -4.74 -18.40 12.19
N PHE A 288 -5.02 -17.14 11.85
CA PHE A 288 -4.79 -16.62 10.52
C PHE A 288 -3.31 -16.61 10.14
N ALA A 289 -2.43 -16.25 11.06
CA ALA A 289 -0.97 -16.28 10.79
C ALA A 289 -0.49 -17.70 10.46
N ASP A 290 -0.93 -18.71 11.19
CA ASP A 290 -0.62 -20.12 10.92
C ASP A 290 -1.17 -20.56 9.55
N TYR A 291 -2.42 -20.18 9.24
CA TYR A 291 -3.03 -20.44 7.94
C TYR A 291 -2.24 -19.78 6.80
N PHE A 292 -1.95 -18.49 6.93
CA PHE A 292 -1.23 -17.73 5.91
C PHE A 292 0.13 -18.32 5.59
N ARG A 293 0.93 -18.65 6.62
CA ARG A 293 2.24 -19.30 6.45
C ARG A 293 2.15 -20.66 5.79
N SER A 294 1.06 -21.39 5.98
CA SER A 294 0.85 -22.69 5.35
C SER A 294 0.55 -22.62 3.85
N LYS A 295 0.14 -21.45 3.35
CA LYS A 295 -0.32 -21.24 1.96
C LYS A 295 0.63 -20.39 1.13
N LYS A 296 1.30 -19.42 1.77
CA LYS A 296 2.10 -18.41 1.05
C LYS A 296 3.51 -18.89 0.77
N THR A 297 4.00 -18.60 -0.42
CA THR A 297 5.42 -18.72 -0.77
C THR A 297 6.06 -17.31 -0.78
N TYR A 298 7.38 -17.24 -0.52
CA TYR A 298 8.05 -15.94 -0.38
C TYR A 298 7.98 -15.06 -1.63
N THR A 299 8.08 -15.63 -2.82
CA THR A 299 8.11 -14.88 -4.07
C THR A 299 6.73 -14.59 -4.66
N GLU A 300 5.70 -15.13 -4.04
CA GLU A 300 4.34 -14.97 -4.53
C GLU A 300 3.81 -13.57 -4.26
N PRO A 301 3.44 -12.80 -5.32
CA PRO A 301 2.94 -11.44 -5.13
C PRO A 301 1.50 -11.43 -4.62
N GLU A 302 1.10 -10.29 -4.08
CA GLU A 302 -0.29 -9.93 -3.84
C GLU A 302 -0.77 -9.02 -4.96
N CYS A 303 -1.94 -9.32 -5.51
CA CYS A 303 -2.55 -8.58 -6.60
C CYS A 303 -3.99 -8.19 -6.26
N ALA A 304 -4.42 -7.02 -6.73
CA ALA A 304 -5.79 -6.56 -6.58
C ALA A 304 -6.23 -5.74 -7.81
N LEU A 305 -7.10 -6.30 -8.63
CA LEU A 305 -7.82 -5.50 -9.64
C LEU A 305 -9.09 -4.96 -8.96
N TRP A 306 -9.02 -3.71 -8.54
CA TRP A 306 -10.05 -3.03 -7.76
C TRP A 306 -10.99 -2.22 -8.63
N ARG A 307 -12.28 -2.23 -8.29
CA ARG A 307 -13.32 -1.42 -8.94
C ARG A 307 -13.83 -0.35 -8.00
N ASP A 308 -14.37 0.71 -8.54
CA ASP A 308 -15.05 1.74 -7.76
C ASP A 308 -16.36 1.18 -7.16
N ILE A 309 -16.34 0.93 -5.87
CA ILE A 309 -17.50 0.48 -5.10
C ILE A 309 -18.16 1.62 -4.31
N LEU A 310 -17.51 2.78 -4.23
CA LEU A 310 -18.02 3.94 -3.51
C LEU A 310 -19.07 4.69 -4.33
N TYR A 311 -18.77 4.98 -5.57
CA TYR A 311 -19.66 5.73 -6.48
C TYR A 311 -20.30 4.86 -7.54
N GLY A 312 -19.86 3.60 -7.69
CA GLY A 312 -20.35 2.69 -8.71
C GLY A 312 -19.96 3.08 -10.14
N SER A 313 -18.88 3.86 -10.29
CA SER A 313 -18.31 4.16 -11.59
C SER A 313 -17.59 2.94 -12.19
N ASP A 314 -17.15 3.05 -13.42
CA ASP A 314 -16.40 2.00 -14.09
C ASP A 314 -14.88 2.12 -13.95
N LYS A 315 -14.40 2.99 -13.07
CA LYS A 315 -12.98 3.12 -12.72
C LYS A 315 -12.38 1.83 -12.19
N GLN A 316 -11.13 1.58 -12.55
CA GLN A 316 -10.35 0.45 -12.08
C GLN A 316 -8.93 0.87 -11.71
N LEU A 317 -8.39 0.25 -10.64
CA LEU A 317 -6.97 0.27 -10.29
C LEU A 317 -6.45 -1.15 -10.18
N PHE A 318 -5.22 -1.36 -10.55
CA PHE A 318 -4.52 -2.61 -10.26
C PHE A 318 -3.36 -2.35 -9.32
N TRP A 319 -3.40 -3.01 -8.17
CA TRP A 319 -2.33 -3.01 -7.19
C TRP A 319 -1.52 -4.29 -7.28
N TYR A 320 -0.22 -4.16 -7.18
CA TYR A 320 0.76 -5.23 -7.16
C TYR A 320 1.74 -5.02 -6.03
N CYS A 321 2.06 -6.06 -5.28
CA CYS A 321 3.03 -6.01 -4.20
C CYS A 321 3.80 -7.32 -4.12
N ASP A 322 5.12 -7.25 -4.12
CA ASP A 322 6.04 -8.36 -3.97
C ASP A 322 7.25 -7.97 -3.10
N PRO A 323 8.27 -8.84 -2.90
CA PRO A 323 9.47 -8.47 -2.14
C PRO A 323 10.28 -7.30 -2.69
N TYR A 324 10.06 -6.90 -3.92
CA TYR A 324 10.88 -5.88 -4.59
C TYR A 324 10.20 -4.53 -4.69
N MET A 325 8.86 -4.54 -4.77
CA MET A 325 8.11 -3.32 -5.00
C MET A 325 6.64 -3.40 -4.60
N ARG A 326 6.04 -2.23 -4.39
CA ARG A 326 4.61 -2.01 -4.52
C ARG A 326 4.36 -1.11 -5.71
N ALA A 327 3.39 -1.46 -6.54
CA ALA A 327 3.05 -0.71 -7.75
C ALA A 327 1.53 -0.55 -7.90
N CYS A 328 1.09 0.57 -8.49
CA CYS A 328 -0.30 0.80 -8.85
C CYS A 328 -0.43 1.23 -10.30
N ILE A 329 -1.32 0.57 -11.03
CA ILE A 329 -1.69 0.90 -12.42
C ILE A 329 -3.09 1.49 -12.44
N ASN A 330 -3.24 2.66 -13.06
CA ASN A 330 -4.52 3.36 -13.17
C ASN A 330 -5.10 3.25 -14.58
N MET A 331 -6.21 2.52 -14.72
CA MET A 331 -6.89 2.37 -16.00
C MET A 331 -7.61 3.64 -16.46
N ASP A 332 -7.97 4.52 -15.53
CA ASP A 332 -8.54 5.84 -15.86
C ASP A 332 -7.51 6.78 -16.51
N GLN A 333 -6.23 6.45 -16.37
CA GLN A 333 -5.09 7.15 -16.96
C GLN A 333 -4.34 6.26 -17.97
N GLY A 334 -5.07 5.54 -18.82
CA GLY A 334 -4.49 4.76 -19.92
C GLY A 334 -3.61 3.59 -19.50
N GLY A 335 -3.73 3.12 -18.28
CA GLY A 335 -2.85 2.10 -17.69
C GLY A 335 -1.50 2.66 -17.25
N ALA A 336 -1.43 3.93 -16.88
CA ALA A 336 -0.24 4.54 -16.33
C ALA A 336 0.15 3.91 -14.98
N LEU A 337 1.46 3.79 -14.72
CA LEU A 337 1.99 3.47 -13.40
C LEU A 337 1.98 4.75 -12.55
N VAL A 338 1.17 4.76 -11.50
CA VAL A 338 0.85 5.96 -10.70
C VAL A 338 1.32 5.90 -9.25
N ASP A 339 1.74 4.74 -8.78
CA ASP A 339 2.47 4.53 -7.52
C ASP A 339 3.59 3.52 -7.75
N LEU A 340 4.77 3.80 -7.23
CA LEU A 340 5.92 2.89 -7.25
C LEU A 340 6.77 3.09 -6.01
N ARG A 341 6.83 2.05 -5.17
CA ARG A 341 7.63 2.01 -3.94
C ARG A 341 8.73 0.97 -4.07
N PRO A 342 10.01 1.37 -4.01
CA PRO A 342 11.12 0.43 -4.06
C PRO A 342 11.36 -0.19 -2.68
N TYR A 343 11.19 -1.49 -2.52
CA TYR A 343 11.38 -2.16 -1.23
C TYR A 343 12.86 -2.48 -0.91
N ALA A 344 13.78 -2.15 -1.80
CA ALA A 344 15.19 -2.07 -1.47
C ALA A 344 15.54 -0.87 -0.57
N ALA A 345 14.69 0.16 -0.55
CA ALA A 345 14.91 1.37 0.22
C ALA A 345 15.06 1.10 1.72
N LYS A 346 15.96 1.84 2.35
CA LYS A 346 16.12 1.85 3.81
C LYS A 346 15.32 3.00 4.38
N LEU A 347 14.53 2.71 5.40
CA LEU A 347 13.89 3.76 6.18
C LEU A 347 14.92 4.34 7.16
N LYS A 348 15.15 5.64 7.09
CA LYS A 348 15.95 6.37 8.08
C LYS A 348 15.02 6.77 9.23
N TRP A 349 14.95 5.95 10.27
CA TRP A 349 14.16 6.26 11.46
C TRP A 349 15.06 6.42 12.65
N GLU A 350 15.19 7.61 13.14
CA GLU A 350 15.66 7.87 14.49
C GLU A 350 14.63 8.80 15.14
N VAL A 351 13.62 8.18 15.74
CA VAL A 351 12.67 8.90 16.59
C VAL A 351 13.05 8.59 18.04
N GLY A 352 13.24 9.60 18.84
CA GLY A 352 13.49 9.48 20.26
C GLY A 352 12.33 9.97 21.10
N ILE A 353 12.35 9.67 22.41
CA ILE A 353 11.36 10.19 23.37
C ILE A 353 11.27 11.71 23.26
N GLY A 354 10.07 12.23 23.08
CA GLY A 354 9.81 13.68 22.95
C GLY A 354 10.10 14.23 21.57
N THR A 355 10.35 13.41 20.57
CA THR A 355 10.55 13.84 19.18
C THR A 355 9.26 13.60 18.38
N PRO A 356 8.45 14.63 18.13
CA PRO A 356 7.15 14.45 17.49
C PRO A 356 7.23 14.52 15.95
N HIS A 357 8.25 13.98 15.32
CA HIS A 357 8.41 14.05 13.87
C HIS A 357 7.70 12.88 13.19
N ILE A 358 6.46 13.11 12.94
CA ILE A 358 5.52 12.27 12.22
C ILE A 358 5.89 12.15 10.74
N GLN A 359 6.50 13.17 10.20
CA GLN A 359 6.84 13.32 8.79
C GLN A 359 7.88 12.31 8.30
N ASP A 360 8.71 11.84 9.22
CA ASP A 360 9.75 10.86 8.92
C ASP A 360 9.20 9.42 8.82
N ALA A 361 7.89 9.25 8.99
CA ALA A 361 7.21 7.96 9.09
C ALA A 361 6.67 7.42 7.76
N SER A 362 7.00 8.05 6.65
CA SER A 362 6.50 7.68 5.34
C SER A 362 7.52 6.86 4.55
N TYR A 363 7.03 5.85 3.84
CA TYR A 363 7.89 5.05 3.00
C TYR A 363 8.28 5.81 1.72
N PRO A 364 9.55 5.77 1.30
CA PRO A 364 10.00 6.44 0.08
C PRO A 364 9.25 5.98 -1.16
N PHE A 365 8.96 6.91 -2.06
CA PHE A 365 8.38 6.64 -3.35
C PHE A 365 9.29 7.11 -4.49
N LEU A 366 9.16 6.48 -5.64
CA LEU A 366 9.69 6.96 -6.91
C LEU A 366 8.58 7.57 -7.77
N ILE A 367 7.39 6.97 -7.70
CA ILE A 367 6.18 7.47 -8.34
C ILE A 367 5.08 7.54 -7.29
N GLN A 368 4.41 8.68 -7.22
CA GLN A 368 3.26 8.93 -6.38
C GLN A 368 2.46 10.09 -6.96
N GLU A 369 1.62 9.79 -7.94
CA GLU A 369 0.98 10.82 -8.78
C GLU A 369 0.04 11.74 -7.99
N LYS A 370 -0.89 11.19 -7.24
CA LYS A 370 -1.96 11.96 -6.58
C LYS A 370 -1.49 12.91 -5.50
N TYR A 371 -0.45 12.57 -4.82
CA TYR A 371 -0.06 13.30 -3.62
C TYR A 371 0.58 14.63 -3.85
N ARG A 372 1.29 14.75 -4.92
CA ARG A 372 1.99 15.96 -5.24
C ARG A 372 1.07 17.05 -5.74
N ALA A 373 0.02 16.65 -6.44
CA ALA A 373 -0.95 17.59 -7.00
C ALA A 373 -1.80 18.31 -5.93
N GLY A 374 -2.02 17.68 -4.76
CA GLY A 374 -2.93 18.19 -3.76
C GLY A 374 -2.30 18.94 -2.58
N TYR A 375 -1.05 18.67 -2.27
CA TYR A 375 -0.45 19.11 -1.02
C TYR A 375 0.57 20.23 -1.17
N PHE A 376 1.29 20.26 -2.27
CA PHE A 376 2.34 21.26 -2.52
C PHE A 376 1.91 22.18 -3.64
N THR A 377 1.22 23.24 -3.27
CA THR A 377 0.75 24.22 -4.26
C THR A 377 1.87 24.87 -5.06
N HIS A 378 3.09 24.89 -4.54
CA HIS A 378 4.24 25.41 -5.30
C HIS A 378 4.89 24.35 -6.20
N TYR A 379 4.58 23.10 -6.00
CA TYR A 379 5.01 21.99 -6.86
C TYR A 379 3.83 21.46 -7.68
N ALA A 380 2.67 22.09 -7.55
CA ALA A 380 1.46 21.72 -8.27
C ALA A 380 1.68 21.92 -9.76
N GLY A 381 1.53 20.89 -10.51
CA GLY A 381 1.59 20.93 -11.96
C GLY A 381 2.03 19.63 -12.59
N GLU A 382 2.95 18.92 -11.98
CA GLU A 382 3.44 17.67 -12.56
C GLU A 382 3.49 16.59 -11.48
N GLY A 383 2.59 15.62 -11.56
CA GLY A 383 2.65 14.38 -10.79
C GLY A 383 3.76 13.48 -11.33
N THR A 384 4.30 12.62 -10.47
CA THR A 384 5.20 11.56 -10.92
C THR A 384 4.38 10.41 -11.51
N VAL A 385 4.78 9.95 -12.69
CA VAL A 385 4.01 8.93 -13.44
C VAL A 385 4.91 8.24 -14.46
N ARG A 386 4.62 6.98 -14.79
CA ARG A 386 5.12 6.34 -16.00
C ARG A 386 3.97 6.11 -16.98
N SER A 387 4.08 6.67 -18.16
CA SER A 387 3.10 6.57 -19.24
C SER A 387 3.76 6.71 -20.60
N ALA A 388 2.97 6.99 -21.62
CA ALA A 388 3.48 7.26 -22.96
C ALA A 388 2.68 8.36 -23.65
N LYS A 389 3.33 9.01 -24.61
CA LYS A 389 2.72 9.99 -25.51
C LYS A 389 2.89 9.52 -26.95
N LEU A 390 1.90 9.80 -27.76
CA LEU A 390 1.98 9.62 -29.20
C LEU A 390 1.95 10.98 -29.90
N SER A 391 2.84 11.17 -30.87
CA SER A 391 2.90 12.42 -31.63
C SER A 391 2.84 12.14 -33.13
N TYR A 392 2.04 12.93 -33.84
CA TYR A 392 1.89 12.84 -35.29
C TYR A 392 1.61 14.21 -35.88
N ASN A 393 2.42 14.64 -36.88
CA ASN A 393 2.28 15.93 -37.58
C ASN A 393 2.17 17.16 -36.64
N GLY A 394 2.86 17.13 -35.48
CA GLY A 394 2.86 18.23 -34.51
C GLY A 394 1.72 18.18 -33.49
N GLU A 395 0.81 17.22 -33.59
CA GLU A 395 -0.17 16.92 -32.54
C GLU A 395 0.40 15.89 -31.57
N GLU A 396 0.12 16.03 -30.28
CA GLU A 396 0.52 15.10 -29.23
C GLU A 396 -0.68 14.68 -28.41
N VAL A 397 -0.79 13.39 -28.13
CA VAL A 397 -1.80 12.81 -27.24
C VAL A 397 -1.08 12.03 -26.14
N ASP A 398 -1.32 12.40 -24.88
CA ASP A 398 -0.84 11.67 -23.71
C ASP A 398 -1.83 10.55 -23.37
N LEU A 399 -1.34 9.31 -23.24
CA LEU A 399 -2.16 8.17 -22.85
C LEU A 399 -2.79 8.32 -21.46
N CYS A 400 -2.21 9.13 -20.58
CA CYS A 400 -2.84 9.47 -19.30
C CYS A 400 -4.22 10.13 -19.44
N LEU A 401 -4.56 10.66 -20.62
CA LEU A 401 -5.87 11.22 -20.90
C LEU A 401 -6.87 10.18 -21.45
N CYS A 402 -6.41 8.97 -21.70
CA CYS A 402 -7.21 7.89 -22.29
C CYS A 402 -7.72 6.97 -21.19
N ARG A 403 -9.04 6.77 -21.12
CA ARG A 403 -9.63 5.80 -20.20
C ARG A 403 -9.65 4.41 -20.85
N THR A 404 -9.40 3.39 -20.05
CA THR A 404 -9.45 1.99 -20.48
C THR A 404 -9.95 1.09 -19.35
N LYS A 405 -10.09 -0.20 -19.62
CA LYS A 405 -10.37 -1.25 -18.62
C LYS A 405 -9.35 -2.36 -18.77
N ALA A 406 -9.13 -3.09 -17.71
CA ALA A 406 -8.19 -4.19 -17.73
C ALA A 406 -8.88 -5.54 -17.47
N ARG A 407 -8.31 -6.56 -18.10
CA ARG A 407 -8.53 -7.97 -17.75
C ARG A 407 -7.25 -8.52 -17.17
N PHE A 408 -7.38 -9.28 -16.11
CA PHE A 408 -6.28 -9.98 -15.46
C PHE A 408 -6.21 -11.42 -15.95
N SER A 409 -5.01 -11.88 -16.26
CA SER A 409 -4.71 -13.29 -16.48
C SER A 409 -3.39 -13.68 -15.82
N GLU A 410 -3.20 -14.98 -15.62
CA GLU A 410 -1.97 -15.55 -15.11
C GLU A 410 -1.51 -16.64 -16.08
N GLU A 411 -0.25 -16.58 -16.48
CA GLU A 411 0.35 -17.52 -17.43
C GLU A 411 1.73 -17.98 -16.94
N VAL A 412 2.12 -19.17 -17.30
CA VAL A 412 3.48 -19.67 -17.08
C VAL A 412 4.28 -19.45 -18.36
N ILE A 413 5.06 -18.37 -18.41
CA ILE A 413 5.80 -17.97 -19.62
C ILE A 413 7.26 -18.45 -19.56
N THR A 414 7.94 -18.26 -18.43
CA THR A 414 9.38 -18.47 -18.32
C THR A 414 9.70 -19.51 -17.24
N GLN A 415 10.38 -20.59 -17.60
CA GLN A 415 10.94 -21.60 -16.66
C GLN A 415 10.03 -22.00 -15.48
N GLY A 416 8.73 -22.09 -15.72
CA GLY A 416 7.77 -22.46 -14.68
C GLY A 416 7.35 -21.32 -13.74
N LYS A 417 7.85 -20.12 -13.93
CA LYS A 417 7.43 -18.92 -13.18
C LYS A 417 6.10 -18.40 -13.69
N LYS A 418 5.26 -18.00 -12.77
CA LYS A 418 3.98 -17.36 -13.08
C LYS A 418 4.20 -15.89 -13.46
N THR A 419 3.54 -15.48 -14.52
CA THR A 419 3.49 -14.08 -14.94
C THR A 419 2.06 -13.59 -14.85
N ARG A 420 1.85 -12.49 -14.14
CA ARG A 420 0.56 -11.80 -14.05
C ARG A 420 0.49 -10.78 -15.17
N ILE A 421 -0.60 -10.81 -15.92
CA ILE A 421 -0.77 -10.01 -17.12
C ILE A 421 -2.05 -9.18 -17.02
N LEU A 422 -1.89 -7.87 -17.15
CA LEU A 422 -3.01 -6.96 -17.39
C LEU A 422 -3.11 -6.71 -18.90
N THR A 423 -4.19 -7.13 -19.49
CA THR A 423 -4.54 -6.78 -20.88
C THR A 423 -5.56 -5.66 -20.84
N LEU A 424 -5.16 -4.47 -21.29
CA LEU A 424 -6.03 -3.31 -21.35
C LEU A 424 -6.90 -3.38 -22.60
N GLU A 425 -8.14 -2.90 -22.52
CA GLU A 425 -8.96 -2.68 -23.70
C GLU A 425 -8.28 -1.66 -24.60
N PRO A 426 -8.32 -1.87 -25.94
CA PRO A 426 -7.68 -0.94 -26.85
C PRO A 426 -8.24 0.46 -26.75
N VAL A 427 -7.36 1.46 -26.76
CA VAL A 427 -7.74 2.88 -26.87
C VAL A 427 -7.64 3.34 -28.32
N THR A 428 -8.57 4.19 -28.72
CA THR A 428 -8.54 4.85 -30.02
C THR A 428 -8.01 6.27 -29.84
N ILE A 429 -6.92 6.58 -30.51
CA ILE A 429 -6.26 7.87 -30.48
C ILE A 429 -6.51 8.55 -31.81
N GLU A 430 -7.08 9.76 -31.76
CA GLU A 430 -7.46 10.52 -32.94
C GLU A 430 -6.53 11.72 -33.11
N PHE A 431 -5.86 11.80 -34.24
CA PHE A 431 -5.19 12.98 -34.76
C PHE A 431 -6.05 13.56 -35.89
N TYR A 432 -5.72 14.74 -36.37
CA TYR A 432 -6.52 15.43 -37.38
C TYR A 432 -6.83 14.56 -38.62
N ASP A 433 -5.86 13.80 -39.11
CA ASP A 433 -5.98 12.99 -40.33
C ASP A 433 -5.57 11.52 -40.13
N LEU A 434 -5.37 11.10 -38.89
CA LEU A 434 -4.96 9.73 -38.54
C LEU A 434 -5.67 9.23 -37.29
N THR A 435 -6.18 8.02 -37.39
CA THR A 435 -6.69 7.28 -36.21
C THR A 435 -5.76 6.10 -35.91
N VAL A 436 -5.36 5.95 -34.65
CA VAL A 436 -4.51 4.85 -34.16
C VAL A 436 -5.25 4.07 -33.09
N LYS A 437 -5.39 2.77 -33.26
CA LYS A 437 -5.91 1.86 -32.26
C LYS A 437 -4.77 1.14 -31.56
N LEU A 438 -4.56 1.46 -30.28
CA LEU A 438 -3.44 0.97 -29.48
C LEU A 438 -3.93 0.07 -28.36
N GLN A 439 -3.29 -1.09 -28.18
CA GLN A 439 -3.47 -1.96 -27.02
C GLN A 439 -2.24 -1.96 -26.15
N THR A 440 -2.45 -1.94 -24.85
CA THR A 440 -1.39 -2.09 -23.85
C THR A 440 -1.55 -3.40 -23.11
N LYS A 441 -0.43 -4.10 -22.89
CA LYS A 441 -0.33 -5.20 -21.93
C LYS A 441 0.76 -4.90 -20.92
N ILE A 442 0.53 -5.22 -19.66
CA ILE A 442 1.48 -5.00 -18.57
C ILE A 442 1.74 -6.34 -17.90
N TYR A 443 3.01 -6.68 -17.73
CA TYR A 443 3.46 -7.97 -17.26
C TYR A 443 4.25 -7.82 -15.97
N PHE A 444 3.94 -8.67 -15.00
CA PHE A 444 4.63 -8.81 -13.72
C PHE A 444 5.03 -10.27 -13.56
N GLU A 445 6.32 -10.56 -13.70
CA GLU A 445 6.86 -11.92 -13.53
C GLU A 445 7.19 -12.17 -12.06
N GLU A 446 6.76 -13.30 -11.52
CA GLU A 446 7.04 -13.71 -10.14
C GLU A 446 8.53 -13.81 -9.87
N GLY A 447 8.99 -13.20 -8.78
CA GLY A 447 10.40 -13.16 -8.39
C GLY A 447 11.27 -12.25 -9.26
N SER A 448 10.65 -11.38 -10.05
CA SER A 448 11.34 -10.36 -10.85
C SER A 448 11.05 -8.96 -10.33
N SER A 449 12.08 -8.12 -10.34
CA SER A 449 11.95 -6.69 -10.03
C SER A 449 11.63 -5.85 -11.28
N GLU A 450 11.15 -6.47 -12.36
CA GLU A 450 10.84 -5.81 -13.63
C GLU A 450 9.33 -5.70 -13.88
N ILE A 451 8.91 -4.56 -14.42
CA ILE A 451 7.58 -4.35 -15.00
C ILE A 451 7.75 -4.15 -16.49
N ARG A 452 7.17 -5.06 -17.31
CA ARG A 452 7.17 -4.91 -18.76
C ARG A 452 5.85 -4.29 -19.22
N MET A 453 5.92 -3.23 -20.02
CA MET A 453 4.79 -2.67 -20.75
C MET A 453 4.98 -2.90 -22.25
N GLU A 454 3.99 -3.51 -22.87
CA GLU A 454 3.95 -3.80 -24.30
C GLU A 454 2.85 -2.97 -24.94
N ARG A 455 3.22 -2.21 -25.98
CA ARG A 455 2.31 -1.42 -26.79
C ARG A 455 2.18 -2.08 -28.16
N THR A 456 0.97 -2.40 -28.56
CA THR A 456 0.65 -3.00 -29.86
C THR A 456 -0.25 -2.06 -30.66
N VAL A 457 0.22 -1.62 -31.80
CA VAL A 457 -0.64 -0.93 -32.77
C VAL A 457 -1.53 -1.97 -33.43
N LEU A 458 -2.81 -1.97 -33.09
CA LEU A 458 -3.78 -2.91 -33.68
C LEU A 458 -4.18 -2.48 -35.08
N GLU A 459 -4.26 -1.18 -35.34
CA GLU A 459 -4.71 -0.62 -36.60
C GLU A 459 -4.35 0.87 -36.68
N MET A 460 -3.90 1.31 -37.86
CA MET A 460 -3.84 2.71 -38.24
C MET A 460 -4.73 2.95 -39.44
N SER A 461 -5.51 4.05 -39.48
CA SER A 461 -6.35 4.42 -40.61
C SER A 461 -5.54 4.69 -41.90
N ASN A 462 -4.26 5.05 -41.76
CA ASN A 462 -3.27 5.10 -42.82
C ASN A 462 -2.07 4.17 -42.41
N PRO A 463 -1.95 2.97 -43.00
CA PRO A 463 -0.89 2.02 -42.65
C PRO A 463 0.53 2.51 -42.95
N GLU A 464 0.71 3.49 -43.82
CA GLU A 464 2.01 4.07 -44.17
C GLU A 464 2.42 5.20 -43.19
N ALA A 465 1.51 5.59 -42.30
CA ALA A 465 1.80 6.62 -41.31
C ALA A 465 2.87 6.17 -40.32
N ARG A 466 3.63 7.13 -39.85
CA ARG A 466 4.66 6.94 -38.81
C ARG A 466 4.33 7.83 -37.64
N VAL A 467 4.07 7.23 -36.49
CA VAL A 467 3.69 7.92 -35.24
C VAL A 467 4.87 7.81 -34.28
N GLU A 468 5.31 8.92 -33.73
CA GLU A 468 6.32 8.90 -32.68
C GLU A 468 5.67 8.40 -31.37
N LEU A 469 6.31 7.43 -30.72
CA LEU A 469 6.02 6.99 -29.37
C LEU A 469 7.11 7.51 -28.43
N ASN A 470 6.70 8.22 -27.40
CA ASN A 470 7.57 8.63 -26.29
C ASN A 470 7.10 7.90 -25.01
N GLU A 471 7.80 6.81 -24.64
CA GLU A 471 7.62 6.15 -23.34
C GLU A 471 8.43 6.90 -22.30
N TYR A 472 7.78 7.36 -21.22
CA TYR A 472 8.44 8.18 -20.21
C TYR A 472 8.10 7.74 -18.79
N MET A 473 9.02 7.98 -17.89
CA MET A 473 8.82 7.95 -16.45
C MET A 473 9.30 9.25 -15.85
N VAL A 474 8.38 10.03 -15.30
CA VAL A 474 8.70 11.17 -14.43
C VAL A 474 8.69 10.67 -13.01
N ALA A 475 9.78 10.81 -12.30
CA ALA A 475 9.95 10.29 -10.96
C ALA A 475 10.68 11.28 -10.07
N CYS A 476 10.58 11.06 -8.77
CA CYS A 476 11.41 11.72 -7.77
C CYS A 476 11.63 10.77 -6.60
N TYR A 477 12.59 11.10 -5.78
CA TYR A 477 12.69 10.51 -4.46
C TYR A 477 12.00 11.43 -3.46
N GLY A 478 11.11 10.88 -2.68
CA GLY A 478 10.40 11.67 -1.67
C GLY A 478 9.74 10.77 -0.64
N THR A 479 9.40 11.40 0.46
CA THR A 479 8.56 10.84 1.52
C THR A 479 7.21 11.59 1.52
N THR A 480 6.33 11.31 2.44
CA THR A 480 4.91 11.71 2.42
C THR A 480 4.65 13.17 2.06
N GLU A 481 5.46 14.10 2.53
CA GLU A 481 5.16 15.52 2.42
C GLU A 481 6.16 16.31 1.57
N TYR A 482 7.37 15.78 1.39
CA TYR A 482 8.45 16.52 0.74
C TYR A 482 9.21 15.66 -0.26
N THR A 483 9.58 16.27 -1.36
CA THR A 483 10.68 15.75 -2.16
C THR A 483 11.96 15.96 -1.39
N GLU A 484 12.73 14.90 -1.26
CA GLU A 484 14.05 14.96 -0.67
C GLU A 484 15.04 15.69 -1.58
N ASP A 485 16.22 16.01 -1.06
CA ASP A 485 17.30 16.58 -1.85
C ASP A 485 17.74 15.59 -2.94
N MET A 486 17.67 16.04 -4.19
CA MET A 486 18.01 15.24 -5.36
C MET A 486 19.50 15.29 -5.73
N SER A 487 20.32 16.05 -5.00
CA SER A 487 21.73 16.31 -5.38
C SER A 487 22.63 15.08 -5.37
N GLU A 488 22.24 14.02 -4.66
CA GLU A 488 22.97 12.75 -4.66
C GLU A 488 22.58 11.83 -5.84
N ILE A 489 21.59 12.20 -6.63
CA ILE A 489 21.09 11.36 -7.72
C ILE A 489 21.96 11.52 -8.95
N THR A 490 22.23 10.40 -9.59
CA THR A 490 22.93 10.35 -10.87
C THR A 490 22.03 9.72 -11.92
N LEU A 491 21.82 10.42 -13.03
CA LEU A 491 21.10 9.95 -14.21
C LEU A 491 22.10 9.52 -15.28
N SER A 492 21.83 8.44 -16.02
CA SER A 492 22.70 7.96 -17.07
C SER A 492 21.91 7.41 -18.26
N CYS A 493 22.31 7.78 -19.48
CA CYS A 493 22.04 7.03 -20.70
C CYS A 493 23.22 6.09 -20.97
N LYS A 494 22.98 4.80 -20.95
CA LYS A 494 24.00 3.78 -21.24
C LYS A 494 24.09 3.56 -22.75
N GLY A 495 25.14 3.98 -23.37
CA GLY A 495 25.36 3.86 -24.81
C GLY A 495 26.40 2.79 -25.18
N LYS A 496 26.34 2.29 -26.42
CA LYS A 496 27.34 1.33 -26.94
C LYS A 496 28.77 1.94 -27.01
N ASN A 497 28.86 3.27 -27.15
CA ASN A 497 30.12 4.00 -27.33
C ASN A 497 30.53 4.82 -26.11
N GLY A 498 29.86 4.69 -25.01
CA GLY A 498 30.07 5.40 -23.76
C GLY A 498 28.77 5.91 -23.14
N ASP A 499 28.85 6.27 -21.87
CA ASP A 499 27.68 6.71 -21.11
C ASP A 499 27.58 8.22 -21.08
N LYS A 500 26.39 8.77 -21.25
CA LYS A 500 26.07 10.16 -20.94
C LYS A 500 25.48 10.25 -19.55
N THR A 501 26.02 11.12 -18.72
CA THR A 501 25.66 11.15 -17.28
C THR A 501 25.40 12.57 -16.81
N ILE A 502 24.35 12.72 -15.99
CA ILE A 502 24.00 13.95 -15.29
C ILE A 502 24.09 13.68 -13.79
N ALA A 503 25.04 14.32 -13.09
CA ALA A 503 24.96 14.48 -11.63
C ALA A 503 23.90 15.55 -11.35
N TYR A 504 22.83 15.19 -10.63
CA TYR A 504 21.67 16.06 -10.47
C TYR A 504 22.01 17.38 -9.77
N ALA A 505 21.66 18.50 -10.37
CA ALA A 505 22.01 19.84 -9.89
C ALA A 505 20.89 20.89 -10.11
N TYR A 506 19.66 20.47 -10.40
CA TYR A 506 18.48 21.34 -10.60
C TYR A 506 18.61 22.33 -11.78
N LYS A 507 19.34 21.96 -12.83
CA LYS A 507 19.67 22.84 -13.97
C LYS A 507 18.87 22.55 -15.24
N CYS A 508 17.87 21.69 -15.18
CA CYS A 508 17.05 21.28 -16.34
C CYS A 508 17.88 20.70 -17.50
N ARG A 509 19.02 20.06 -17.22
CA ARG A 509 19.84 19.44 -18.26
C ARG A 509 19.15 18.19 -18.80
N GLU A 510 19.36 17.93 -20.06
CA GLU A 510 18.87 16.78 -20.78
C GLU A 510 20.00 16.17 -21.61
N GLU A 511 20.07 14.84 -21.65
CA GLU A 511 20.98 14.08 -22.49
C GLU A 511 20.21 13.02 -23.24
N GLU A 512 20.55 12.83 -24.51
CA GLU A 512 19.93 11.82 -25.37
C GLU A 512 20.99 10.93 -26.01
N GLU A 513 20.68 9.66 -26.23
CA GLU A 513 21.55 8.70 -26.91
C GLU A 513 20.74 7.80 -27.85
N GLU A 514 21.09 7.82 -29.15
CA GLU A 514 20.49 6.92 -30.13
C GLU A 514 20.97 5.49 -29.91
N GLY A 515 20.07 4.53 -29.87
CA GLY A 515 20.39 3.14 -29.58
C GLY A 515 20.86 2.89 -28.15
N ALA A 516 20.39 3.69 -27.19
CA ALA A 516 20.69 3.53 -25.78
C ALA A 516 20.29 2.13 -25.28
N LEU A 517 21.22 1.46 -24.59
CA LEU A 517 21.02 0.14 -24.01
C LEU A 517 20.07 0.21 -22.81
N SER A 518 20.21 1.24 -21.99
CA SER A 518 19.32 1.59 -20.89
C SER A 518 19.43 3.07 -20.53
N VAL A 519 18.37 3.58 -19.92
CA VAL A 519 18.38 4.86 -19.19
C VAL A 519 18.12 4.56 -17.72
N GLU A 520 18.87 5.19 -16.82
CA GLU A 520 18.82 4.84 -15.40
C GLU A 520 18.97 6.04 -14.46
N ALA A 521 18.45 5.89 -13.25
CA ALA A 521 18.72 6.76 -12.11
C ALA A 521 19.26 5.93 -10.95
N VAL A 522 20.37 6.36 -10.37
CA VAL A 522 20.93 5.81 -9.13
C VAL A 522 20.57 6.77 -8.00
N ILE A 523 19.93 6.25 -6.96
CA ILE A 523 19.35 7.02 -5.85
C ILE A 523 19.93 6.49 -4.53
N PRO A 524 21.14 6.94 -4.15
CA PRO A 524 21.86 6.41 -2.98
C PRO A 524 21.11 6.54 -1.67
N PRO A 525 20.34 7.63 -1.39
CA PRO A 525 19.63 7.78 -0.13
C PRO A 525 18.63 6.66 0.17
N VAL A 526 18.13 5.96 -0.84
CA VAL A 526 17.20 4.83 -0.72
C VAL A 526 17.78 3.53 -1.25
N ASP A 527 19.07 3.46 -1.47
CA ASP A 527 19.78 2.26 -1.96
C ASP A 527 19.10 1.64 -3.20
N THR A 528 18.64 2.50 -4.11
CA THR A 528 17.85 2.07 -5.27
C THR A 528 18.45 2.55 -6.58
N ARG A 529 18.50 1.66 -7.55
CA ARG A 529 18.68 1.96 -8.98
C ARG A 529 17.37 1.65 -9.70
N VAL A 530 16.87 2.59 -10.46
CA VAL A 530 15.77 2.40 -11.40
C VAL A 530 16.28 2.54 -12.82
N SER A 531 15.97 1.58 -13.68
CA SER A 531 16.37 1.60 -15.08
C SER A 531 15.21 1.29 -16.02
N MET A 532 15.25 1.87 -17.22
CA MET A 532 14.36 1.53 -18.32
C MET A 532 15.17 1.06 -19.52
N ARG A 533 14.60 0.12 -20.28
CA ARG A 533 15.11 -0.33 -21.58
C ARG A 533 13.95 -0.54 -22.55
N MET A 534 14.22 -0.49 -23.83
CA MET A 534 13.22 -0.66 -24.88
C MET A 534 13.63 -1.78 -25.84
N SER A 535 12.64 -2.45 -26.44
CA SER A 535 12.87 -3.54 -27.41
C SER A 535 13.41 -3.04 -28.76
N ASP A 536 13.15 -1.79 -29.13
CA ASP A 536 13.70 -1.20 -30.33
C ASP A 536 15.14 -0.72 -30.10
N GLU A 537 16.11 -1.38 -30.74
CA GLU A 537 17.54 -1.06 -30.62
C GLU A 537 17.95 0.29 -31.24
N LYS A 538 17.06 0.93 -32.00
CA LYS A 538 17.27 2.25 -32.60
C LYS A 538 16.61 3.38 -31.82
N ALA A 539 15.84 3.03 -30.80
CA ALA A 539 15.15 4.01 -29.98
C ALA A 539 16.15 5.00 -29.35
N VAL A 540 15.75 6.24 -29.25
CA VAL A 540 16.53 7.27 -28.56
C VAL A 540 16.19 7.26 -27.10
N GLY A 541 17.13 6.82 -26.26
CA GLY A 541 17.00 6.94 -24.81
C GLY A 541 17.34 8.35 -24.35
N TYR A 542 16.62 8.86 -23.36
CA TYR A 542 16.90 10.18 -22.81
C TYR A 542 16.74 10.23 -21.31
N ILE A 543 17.50 11.16 -20.70
CA ILE A 543 17.44 11.48 -19.28
C ILE A 543 17.31 12.99 -19.13
N LYS A 544 16.57 13.43 -18.12
CA LYS A 544 16.36 14.84 -17.84
C LYS A 544 16.29 15.10 -16.35
N GLU A 545 16.95 16.14 -15.87
CA GLU A 545 16.77 16.66 -14.53
C GLU A 545 15.75 17.80 -14.48
N GLY A 546 15.12 18.00 -13.32
CA GLY A 546 14.22 19.12 -13.08
C GLY A 546 14.93 20.35 -12.53
N TYR A 547 14.16 21.21 -11.88
CA TYR A 547 14.64 22.44 -11.23
C TYR A 547 14.13 22.52 -9.78
N ALA A 548 14.58 23.51 -9.02
CA ALA A 548 14.33 23.60 -7.58
C ALA A 548 12.85 23.56 -7.17
N PHE A 549 11.95 24.09 -8.00
CA PHE A 549 10.50 24.09 -7.73
C PHE A 549 9.78 22.89 -8.33
N SER A 550 10.43 22.07 -9.13
CA SER A 550 9.95 20.80 -9.64
C SER A 550 11.10 19.79 -9.67
N PRO A 551 11.51 19.30 -8.48
CA PRO A 551 12.70 18.45 -8.34
C PRO A 551 12.39 17.01 -8.73
N MET A 552 12.16 16.80 -10.02
CA MET A 552 11.89 15.49 -10.61
C MET A 552 12.98 15.12 -11.59
N PHE A 553 13.04 13.87 -11.97
CA PHE A 553 13.83 13.43 -13.11
C PHE A 553 12.96 12.66 -14.09
N THR A 554 13.37 12.64 -15.34
CA THR A 554 12.71 11.86 -16.39
C THR A 554 13.68 10.85 -16.97
N LEU A 555 13.22 9.63 -17.11
CA LEU A 555 13.83 8.57 -17.90
C LEU A 555 12.87 8.24 -19.04
N GLY A 556 13.35 8.10 -20.26
CA GLY A 556 12.44 7.79 -21.35
C GLY A 556 13.10 7.29 -22.61
N TYR A 557 12.24 6.87 -23.54
CA TYR A 557 12.61 6.40 -24.87
C TYR A 557 11.66 6.97 -25.94
N LYS A 558 12.23 7.43 -27.04
CA LYS A 558 11.49 7.84 -28.24
C LYS A 558 11.74 6.83 -29.34
N THR A 559 10.68 6.38 -30.00
CA THR A 559 10.76 5.53 -31.19
C THR A 559 9.60 5.84 -32.14
N THR A 560 9.59 5.24 -33.32
CA THR A 560 8.53 5.39 -34.32
C THR A 560 7.72 4.11 -34.39
N LEU A 561 6.41 4.23 -34.33
CA LEU A 561 5.46 3.13 -34.52
C LEU A 561 4.86 3.16 -35.91
N MET A 562 4.65 1.97 -36.47
CA MET A 562 3.92 1.73 -37.70
C MET A 562 2.72 0.81 -37.45
N ASP A 563 1.86 0.64 -38.46
CA ASP A 563 0.71 -0.26 -38.36
C ASP A 563 1.16 -1.69 -38.02
N LYS A 564 0.45 -2.34 -37.09
CA LYS A 564 0.73 -3.70 -36.58
C LYS A 564 2.02 -3.87 -35.80
N GLU A 565 2.72 -2.80 -35.48
CA GLU A 565 3.96 -2.88 -34.75
C GLU A 565 3.76 -3.10 -33.24
N VAL A 566 4.72 -3.77 -32.64
CA VAL A 566 4.76 -4.08 -31.20
C VAL A 566 6.07 -3.58 -30.61
N VAL A 567 5.98 -2.77 -29.57
CA VAL A 567 7.13 -2.26 -28.82
C VAL A 567 6.95 -2.58 -27.33
N SER A 568 8.00 -3.05 -26.70
CA SER A 568 8.04 -3.32 -25.26
C SER A 568 9.03 -2.43 -24.55
N THR A 569 8.67 -1.97 -23.37
CA THR A 569 9.56 -1.30 -22.41
C THR A 569 9.58 -2.04 -21.09
N TRP A 570 10.73 -2.10 -20.47
CA TRP A 570 10.94 -2.69 -19.15
C TRP A 570 11.39 -1.60 -18.18
N LEU A 571 10.79 -1.59 -17.01
CA LEU A 571 11.22 -0.82 -15.85
C LEU A 571 11.75 -1.80 -14.82
N LYS A 572 12.97 -1.62 -14.34
CA LYS A 572 13.61 -2.50 -13.36
C LYS A 572 14.03 -1.72 -12.13
N LEU A 573 13.81 -2.32 -10.97
CA LEU A 573 14.27 -1.83 -9.67
C LEU A 573 15.36 -2.76 -9.14
N GLU A 574 16.49 -2.19 -8.72
CA GLU A 574 17.61 -2.92 -8.14
C GLU A 574 18.18 -2.14 -6.96
N LYS A 575 18.98 -2.81 -6.12
CA LYS A 575 19.82 -2.09 -5.17
C LYS A 575 20.84 -1.23 -5.92
N ALA A 576 21.16 -0.08 -5.35
CA ALA A 576 22.11 0.86 -5.97
C ALA A 576 23.52 0.26 -6.11
N ASN A 577 23.90 -0.66 -5.23
CA ASN A 577 25.21 -1.35 -5.19
C ASN A 577 25.06 -2.87 -5.20
#